data_8146b913770cf89fd16e280396496825
#
_entry.id   8146b913770cf89fd16e280396496825
#
_cell.length_a   1.000
_cell.length_b   1.000
_cell.length_c   1.000
_cell.angle_alpha   90.00
_cell.angle_beta   90.00
_cell.angle_gamma   90.00
#
_symmetry.space_group_name_H-M   'P 1'
#
loop_
_entity.id
_entity.type
_entity.pdbx_description
1 polymer ?
#
loop_
_entity_poly.entity_id
_entity_poly.type
_entity_poly.pdbx_seq_one_letter_code
_entity_poly.pdbx_strand_id
1 'polypeptide(L)'
;MSAISSTLPQRSLAASVPSTGAGAVVLLGRLLFAAIFIMSGPRHFMSQTIAYAASQGVPMVSIAVPFSGVLAFVGGLSILLGYRAKLGAWLIVLFLVGVTPMIHKFWGVTDPMMYQMQLVMFMKNVSMLGGALLITQLGSGPWSLDARRK
;
A
#
# COMPACT_ATOMS: atom_id res chain seq x y z
N MET A 1 -21.49 -8.38 -60.18
CA MET A 1 -21.15 -8.75 -58.79
C MET A 1 -20.22 -7.67 -58.24
N SER A 2 -20.78 -6.66 -57.55
CA SER A 2 -20.01 -5.57 -56.96
C SER A 2 -19.67 -5.93 -55.51
N ALA A 3 -18.38 -6.06 -55.20
CA ALA A 3 -17.88 -6.28 -53.87
C ALA A 3 -17.96 -4.99 -53.05
N ILE A 4 -18.84 -4.92 -52.05
CA ILE A 4 -18.91 -3.85 -51.07
C ILE A 4 -17.78 -4.09 -50.08
N SER A 5 -16.66 -3.37 -50.24
CA SER A 5 -15.58 -3.33 -49.29
C SER A 5 -15.99 -2.43 -48.10
N SER A 6 -16.46 -3.03 -47.01
CA SER A 6 -16.78 -2.33 -45.80
C SER A 6 -15.48 -2.05 -45.04
N THR A 7 -14.88 -0.90 -45.27
CA THR A 7 -13.80 -0.35 -44.41
C THR A 7 -14.37 0.07 -43.05
N LEU A 8 -14.30 -0.81 -42.08
CA LEU A 8 -14.56 -0.42 -40.68
C LEU A 8 -13.50 0.62 -40.25
N PRO A 9 -13.90 1.74 -39.64
CA PRO A 9 -12.93 2.70 -39.14
C PRO A 9 -12.12 2.05 -38.05
N GLN A 10 -10.83 1.87 -38.28
CA GLN A 10 -9.89 1.52 -37.25
C GLN A 10 -9.86 2.64 -36.21
N ARG A 11 -10.61 2.46 -35.11
CA ARG A 11 -10.55 3.34 -33.95
C ARG A 11 -9.16 3.18 -33.36
N SER A 12 -8.26 4.10 -33.73
CA SER A 12 -6.95 4.22 -33.13
C SER A 12 -7.12 4.31 -31.61
N LEU A 13 -6.74 3.25 -30.87
CA LEU A 13 -6.57 3.28 -29.44
C LEU A 13 -5.28 4.07 -29.13
N ALA A 14 -5.22 5.32 -29.54
CA ALA A 14 -4.20 6.23 -29.06
C ALA A 14 -4.40 6.32 -27.55
N ALA A 15 -3.46 5.74 -26.79
CA ALA A 15 -3.43 5.85 -25.33
C ALA A 15 -3.50 7.35 -24.99
N SER A 16 -4.65 7.80 -24.51
CA SER A 16 -4.85 9.20 -24.14
C SER A 16 -3.83 9.58 -23.09
N VAL A 17 -3.00 10.57 -23.39
CA VAL A 17 -2.09 11.17 -22.41
C VAL A 17 -2.96 11.61 -21.23
N PRO A 18 -2.69 11.12 -19.99
CA PRO A 18 -3.50 11.50 -18.83
C PRO A 18 -3.53 13.02 -18.70
N SER A 19 -4.72 13.59 -18.50
CA SER A 19 -4.84 15.03 -18.25
C SER A 19 -3.99 15.43 -17.02
N THR A 20 -3.50 16.67 -16.99
CA THR A 20 -2.71 17.20 -15.86
C THR A 20 -3.44 17.00 -14.53
N GLY A 21 -4.77 17.15 -14.51
CA GLY A 21 -5.60 16.90 -13.33
C GLY A 21 -5.56 15.44 -12.87
N ALA A 22 -5.65 14.47 -13.78
CA ALA A 22 -5.56 13.06 -13.43
C ALA A 22 -4.18 12.71 -12.83
N GLY A 23 -3.10 13.29 -13.36
CA GLY A 23 -1.75 13.11 -12.82
C GLY A 23 -1.63 13.62 -11.38
N ALA A 24 -2.16 14.80 -11.09
CA ALA A 24 -2.14 15.40 -9.76
C ALA A 24 -2.92 14.56 -8.73
N VAL A 25 -4.11 14.06 -9.10
CA VAL A 25 -4.92 13.21 -8.23
C VAL A 25 -4.18 11.92 -7.88
N VAL A 26 -3.55 11.27 -8.85
CA VAL A 26 -2.78 10.02 -8.63
C VAL A 26 -1.56 10.29 -7.74
N LEU A 27 -0.85 11.40 -7.96
CA LEU A 27 0.28 11.78 -7.10
C LEU A 27 -0.18 12.03 -5.65
N LEU A 28 -1.27 12.77 -5.46
CA LEU A 28 -1.85 13.01 -4.14
C LEU A 28 -2.27 11.70 -3.47
N GLY A 29 -2.91 10.79 -4.20
CA GLY A 29 -3.29 9.47 -3.68
C GLY A 29 -2.08 8.66 -3.20
N ARG A 30 -0.97 8.66 -3.95
CA ARG A 30 0.28 8.01 -3.53
C ARG A 30 0.87 8.64 -2.27
N LEU A 31 0.86 9.99 -2.20
CA LEU A 31 1.36 10.71 -1.04
C LEU A 31 0.55 10.37 0.21
N LEU A 32 -0.77 10.46 0.15
CA LEU A 32 -1.65 10.16 1.28
C LEU A 32 -1.56 8.69 1.70
N PHE A 33 -1.52 7.76 0.75
CA PHE A 33 -1.38 6.33 1.03
C PHE A 33 -0.03 5.99 1.65
N ALA A 34 1.06 6.52 1.11
CA ALA A 34 2.41 6.18 1.54
C ALA A 34 2.80 6.83 2.88
N ALA A 35 2.22 7.97 3.20
CA ALA A 35 2.60 8.79 4.37
C ALA A 35 2.58 7.98 5.67
N ILE A 36 1.54 7.19 5.91
CA ILE A 36 1.41 6.40 7.14
C ILE A 36 2.54 5.38 7.28
N PHE A 37 2.95 4.73 6.20
CA PHE A 37 4.00 3.71 6.20
C PHE A 37 5.39 4.33 6.38
N ILE A 38 5.64 5.47 5.73
CA ILE A 38 6.89 6.22 5.86
C ILE A 38 7.05 6.75 7.28
N MET A 39 5.97 7.29 7.88
CA MET A 39 6.01 7.81 9.25
C MET A 39 6.07 6.71 10.31
N SER A 40 5.42 5.56 10.08
CA SER A 40 5.41 4.46 11.04
C SER A 40 6.68 3.61 10.98
N GLY A 41 7.29 3.42 9.81
CA GLY A 41 8.45 2.55 9.62
C GLY A 41 9.57 2.78 10.63
N PRO A 42 10.08 4.01 10.82
CA PRO A 42 11.13 4.31 11.80
C PRO A 42 10.73 3.99 13.25
N ARG A 43 9.44 4.08 13.58
CA ARG A 43 8.96 3.78 14.94
C ARG A 43 9.12 2.31 15.33
N HIS A 44 9.24 1.40 14.37
CA HIS A 44 9.45 -0.02 14.62
C HIS A 44 10.85 -0.33 15.20
N PHE A 45 11.76 0.64 15.18
CA PHE A 45 13.08 0.52 15.82
C PHE A 45 13.07 1.03 17.27
N MET A 46 11.97 1.59 17.75
CA MET A 46 11.87 2.09 19.13
C MET A 46 11.62 0.93 20.11
N SER A 47 12.30 0.96 21.26
CA SER A 47 12.15 -0.05 22.31
C SER A 47 10.71 -0.22 22.79
N GLN A 48 9.94 0.88 22.85
CA GLN A 48 8.53 0.85 23.23
C GLN A 48 7.67 0.04 22.25
N THR A 49 7.92 0.17 20.94
CA THR A 49 7.19 -0.59 19.90
C THR A 49 7.54 -2.08 19.99
N ILE A 50 8.81 -2.39 20.20
CA ILE A 50 9.29 -3.77 20.38
C ILE A 50 8.68 -4.39 21.64
N ALA A 51 8.67 -3.66 22.76
CA ALA A 51 8.08 -4.14 24.02
C ALA A 51 6.56 -4.35 23.89
N TYR A 52 5.85 -3.44 23.21
CA TYR A 52 4.43 -3.62 22.92
C TYR A 52 4.17 -4.87 22.07
N ALA A 53 4.92 -5.06 21.01
CA ALA A 53 4.78 -6.24 20.16
C ALA A 53 5.09 -7.55 20.93
N ALA A 54 6.07 -7.52 21.85
CA ALA A 54 6.36 -8.64 22.74
C ALA A 54 5.17 -8.99 23.63
N SER A 55 4.50 -7.98 24.21
CA SER A 55 3.30 -8.19 25.04
C SER A 55 2.12 -8.76 24.23
N GLN A 56 2.10 -8.55 22.89
CA GLN A 56 1.13 -9.15 21.99
C GLN A 56 1.50 -10.58 21.56
N GLY A 57 2.62 -11.13 22.01
CA GLY A 57 3.08 -12.48 21.68
C GLY A 57 3.68 -12.61 20.26
N VAL A 58 4.23 -11.53 19.71
CA VAL A 58 4.93 -11.58 18.41
C VAL A 58 6.20 -12.43 18.56
N PRO A 59 6.40 -13.48 17.74
CA PRO A 59 7.60 -14.30 17.84
C PRO A 59 8.82 -13.52 17.32
N MET A 60 10.01 -13.84 17.84
CA MET A 60 11.28 -13.23 17.42
C MET A 60 11.22 -11.70 17.33
N VAL A 61 10.57 -11.07 18.30
CA VAL A 61 10.17 -9.66 18.29
C VAL A 61 11.31 -8.70 17.97
N SER A 62 12.53 -8.99 18.45
CA SER A 62 13.72 -8.15 18.23
C SER A 62 14.18 -8.10 16.77
N ILE A 63 13.73 -9.05 15.94
CA ILE A 63 14.03 -9.10 14.50
C ILE A 63 12.77 -8.77 13.70
N ALA A 64 11.65 -9.40 14.06
CA ALA A 64 10.40 -9.27 13.31
C ALA A 64 9.88 -7.81 13.26
N VAL A 65 9.97 -7.08 14.39
CA VAL A 65 9.47 -5.71 14.47
C VAL A 65 10.33 -4.74 13.64
N PRO A 66 11.66 -4.66 13.80
CA PRO A 66 12.50 -3.84 12.94
C PRO A 66 12.38 -4.20 11.45
N PHE A 67 12.33 -5.50 11.13
CA PHE A 67 12.14 -5.97 9.75
C PHE A 67 10.81 -5.47 9.15
N SER A 68 9.72 -5.55 9.91
CA SER A 68 8.43 -5.00 9.48
C SER A 68 8.49 -3.49 9.26
N GLY A 69 9.27 -2.77 10.06
CA GLY A 69 9.52 -1.34 9.86
C GLY A 69 10.23 -1.02 8.54
N VAL A 70 11.22 -1.84 8.16
CA VAL A 70 11.90 -1.73 6.86
C VAL A 70 10.92 -1.97 5.71
N LEU A 71 10.08 -3.01 5.80
CA LEU A 71 9.06 -3.29 4.78
C LEU A 71 8.11 -2.11 4.59
N ALA A 72 7.60 -1.55 5.70
CA ALA A 72 6.70 -0.39 5.68
C ALA A 72 7.38 0.84 5.06
N PHE A 73 8.59 1.18 5.51
CA PHE A 73 9.30 2.36 5.07
C PHE A 73 9.70 2.29 3.60
N VAL A 74 10.36 1.20 3.20
CA VAL A 74 10.83 1.00 1.81
C VAL A 74 9.66 0.87 0.85
N GLY A 75 8.61 0.10 1.23
CA GLY A 75 7.39 -0.04 0.44
C GLY A 75 6.66 1.29 0.26
N GLY A 76 6.50 2.06 1.35
CA GLY A 76 5.91 3.40 1.31
C GLY A 76 6.70 4.36 0.43
N LEU A 77 8.01 4.42 0.57
CA LEU A 77 8.88 5.28 -0.23
C LEU A 77 8.84 4.91 -1.71
N SER A 78 8.87 3.62 -2.03
CA SER A 78 8.73 3.10 -3.39
C SER A 78 7.42 3.55 -4.05
N ILE A 79 6.29 3.47 -3.33
CA ILE A 79 4.97 3.91 -3.81
C ILE A 79 4.94 5.43 -3.97
N LEU A 80 5.46 6.20 -3.00
CA LEU A 80 5.47 7.66 -3.04
C LEU A 80 6.23 8.17 -4.28
N LEU A 81 7.46 7.68 -4.49
CA LEU A 81 8.28 8.08 -5.63
C LEU A 81 7.76 7.50 -6.95
N GLY A 82 6.91 6.47 -6.88
CA GLY A 82 6.50 5.71 -8.06
C GLY A 82 7.68 5.00 -8.73
N TYR A 83 8.64 4.52 -7.93
CA TYR A 83 9.77 3.75 -8.37
C TYR A 83 9.59 2.28 -8.01
N ARG A 84 9.47 1.41 -9.03
CA ARG A 84 9.10 -0.01 -8.85
C ARG A 84 7.87 -0.16 -7.92
N ALA A 85 6.87 0.71 -8.10
CA ALA A 85 5.76 0.85 -7.15
C ALA A 85 4.98 -0.45 -6.94
N LYS A 86 4.91 -1.35 -7.94
CA LYS A 86 4.30 -2.68 -7.79
C LYS A 86 5.05 -3.53 -6.76
N LEU A 87 6.39 -3.52 -6.77
CA LEU A 87 7.19 -4.22 -5.77
C LEU A 87 7.03 -3.59 -4.39
N GLY A 88 7.06 -2.25 -4.32
CA GLY A 88 6.80 -1.52 -3.07
C GLY A 88 5.43 -1.87 -2.47
N ALA A 89 4.40 -1.99 -3.30
CA ALA A 89 3.07 -2.39 -2.87
C ALA A 89 3.05 -3.83 -2.33
N TRP A 90 3.80 -4.77 -2.92
CA TRP A 90 3.94 -6.11 -2.38
C TRP A 90 4.64 -6.13 -1.01
N LEU A 91 5.62 -5.24 -0.76
CA LEU A 91 6.21 -5.08 0.57
C LEU A 91 5.17 -4.61 1.59
N ILE A 92 4.29 -3.66 1.21
CA ILE A 92 3.19 -3.20 2.07
C ILE A 92 2.16 -4.32 2.30
N VAL A 93 1.82 -5.13 1.29
CA VAL A 93 0.94 -6.30 1.46
C VAL A 93 1.53 -7.27 2.49
N LEU A 94 2.81 -7.63 2.35
CA LEU A 94 3.50 -8.53 3.29
C LEU A 94 3.50 -7.95 4.70
N PHE A 95 3.81 -6.66 4.85
CA PHE A 95 3.75 -5.94 6.12
C PHE A 95 2.36 -6.02 6.76
N LEU A 96 1.31 -5.67 6.03
CA LEU A 96 -0.05 -5.60 6.56
C LEU A 96 -0.62 -6.97 6.90
N VAL A 97 -0.36 -8.00 6.08
CA VAL A 97 -0.80 -9.38 6.34
C VAL A 97 -0.15 -9.92 7.61
N GLY A 98 1.13 -9.60 7.86
CA GLY A 98 1.82 -10.03 9.07
C GLY A 98 1.40 -9.25 10.31
N VAL A 99 1.43 -7.93 10.25
CA VAL A 99 1.23 -7.06 11.43
C VAL A 99 -0.24 -7.02 11.87
N THR A 100 -1.19 -6.99 10.96
CA THR A 100 -2.60 -6.77 11.28
C THR A 100 -3.17 -7.81 12.26
N PRO A 101 -3.08 -9.13 11.99
CA PRO A 101 -3.64 -10.14 12.89
C PRO A 101 -2.80 -10.32 14.17
N MET A 102 -1.53 -9.92 14.17
CA MET A 102 -0.68 -10.07 15.36
C MET A 102 -0.87 -8.94 16.36
N ILE A 103 -1.07 -7.71 15.89
CA ILE A 103 -1.08 -6.51 16.73
C ILE A 103 -2.51 -6.04 17.03
N HIS A 104 -3.45 -6.22 16.11
CA HIS A 104 -4.82 -5.74 16.26
C HIS A 104 -5.82 -6.89 16.49
N LYS A 105 -5.58 -7.66 17.57
CA LYS A 105 -6.43 -8.80 17.96
C LYS A 105 -7.66 -8.31 18.72
N PHE A 106 -8.72 -7.93 18.01
CA PHE A 106 -9.96 -7.50 18.66
C PHE A 106 -10.78 -8.68 19.24
N TRP A 107 -10.61 -9.91 18.74
CA TRP A 107 -11.41 -11.09 19.12
C TRP A 107 -11.10 -11.64 20.53
N GLY A 108 -10.07 -11.18 21.18
CA GLY A 108 -9.71 -11.58 22.56
C GLY A 108 -9.88 -10.46 23.58
N VAL A 109 -10.49 -9.32 23.18
CA VAL A 109 -10.63 -8.14 24.05
C VAL A 109 -12.02 -8.11 24.67
N THR A 110 -12.09 -8.05 26.02
CA THR A 110 -13.35 -8.01 26.78
C THR A 110 -13.80 -6.59 27.11
N ASP A 111 -12.89 -5.62 27.21
CA ASP A 111 -13.22 -4.22 27.41
C ASP A 111 -13.84 -3.63 26.14
N PRO A 112 -15.06 -3.05 26.20
CA PRO A 112 -15.77 -2.55 25.03
C PRO A 112 -15.02 -1.43 24.27
N MET A 113 -14.33 -0.53 24.98
CA MET A 113 -13.60 0.58 24.36
C MET A 113 -12.36 0.06 23.64
N MET A 114 -11.61 -0.82 24.28
CA MET A 114 -10.42 -1.45 23.67
C MET A 114 -10.80 -2.34 22.48
N TYR A 115 -11.93 -3.10 22.60
CA TYR A 115 -12.46 -3.89 21.48
C TYR A 115 -12.73 -3.00 20.26
N GLN A 116 -13.47 -1.91 20.45
CA GLN A 116 -13.80 -0.99 19.37
C GLN A 116 -12.55 -0.35 18.76
N MET A 117 -11.58 0.04 19.58
CA MET A 117 -10.31 0.59 19.10
C MET A 117 -9.54 -0.43 18.25
N GLN A 118 -9.38 -1.66 18.73
CA GLN A 118 -8.66 -2.70 17.99
C GLN A 118 -9.37 -3.09 16.69
N LEU A 119 -10.70 -3.16 16.70
CA LEU A 119 -11.51 -3.42 15.52
C LEU A 119 -11.29 -2.33 14.45
N VAL A 120 -11.35 -1.05 14.84
CA VAL A 120 -11.11 0.08 13.91
C VAL A 120 -9.70 0.03 13.33
N MET A 121 -8.69 -0.27 14.16
CA MET A 121 -7.31 -0.39 13.69
C MET A 121 -7.13 -1.58 12.73
N PHE A 122 -7.77 -2.71 13.01
CA PHE A 122 -7.79 -3.87 12.13
C PHE A 122 -8.43 -3.53 10.78
N MET A 123 -9.62 -2.94 10.79
CA MET A 123 -10.35 -2.57 9.57
C MET A 123 -9.63 -1.50 8.74
N LYS A 124 -8.96 -0.54 9.40
CA LYS A 124 -8.08 0.43 8.73
C LYS A 124 -6.97 -0.29 7.96
N ASN A 125 -6.31 -1.25 8.58
CA ASN A 125 -5.25 -2.01 7.93
C ASN A 125 -5.77 -2.86 6.77
N VAL A 126 -6.96 -3.47 6.90
CA VAL A 126 -7.62 -4.20 5.80
C VAL A 126 -7.93 -3.26 4.62
N SER A 127 -8.41 -2.05 4.90
CA SER A 127 -8.66 -1.04 3.85
C SER A 127 -7.35 -0.65 3.14
N MET A 128 -6.27 -0.44 3.89
CA MET A 128 -4.96 -0.15 3.31
C MET A 128 -4.40 -1.33 2.52
N LEU A 129 -4.64 -2.57 2.97
CA LEU A 129 -4.29 -3.78 2.22
C LEU A 129 -4.99 -3.81 0.86
N GLY A 130 -6.30 -3.50 0.82
CA GLY A 130 -7.04 -3.35 -0.44
C GLY A 130 -6.40 -2.33 -1.38
N GLY A 131 -6.05 -1.16 -0.86
CA GLY A 131 -5.33 -0.12 -1.63
C GLY A 131 -3.97 -0.60 -2.15
N ALA A 132 -3.18 -1.30 -1.32
CA ALA A 132 -1.91 -1.88 -1.73
C ALA A 132 -2.09 -2.92 -2.86
N LEU A 133 -3.08 -3.80 -2.76
CA LEU A 133 -3.40 -4.78 -3.80
C LEU A 133 -3.74 -4.12 -5.14
N LEU A 134 -4.50 -3.03 -5.14
CA LEU A 134 -4.77 -2.26 -6.36
C LEU A 134 -3.48 -1.73 -6.98
N ILE A 135 -2.55 -1.19 -6.17
CA ILE A 135 -1.27 -0.67 -6.67
C ILE A 135 -0.41 -1.80 -7.24
N THR A 136 -0.44 -3.03 -6.70
CA THR A 136 0.31 -4.16 -7.27
C THR A 136 -0.10 -4.45 -8.71
N GLN A 137 -1.35 -4.21 -9.08
CA GLN A 137 -1.88 -4.44 -10.43
C GLN A 137 -1.73 -3.20 -11.33
N LEU A 138 -2.19 -2.06 -10.86
CA LEU A 138 -2.27 -0.82 -11.64
C LEU A 138 -0.92 -0.08 -11.74
N GLY A 139 -0.04 -0.28 -10.76
CA GLY A 139 1.26 0.41 -10.68
C GLY A 139 1.14 1.85 -10.18
N SER A 140 2.17 2.66 -10.48
CA SER A 140 2.33 4.02 -9.96
C SER A 140 1.51 5.10 -10.68
N GLY A 141 1.03 4.80 -11.88
CA GLY A 141 0.34 5.79 -12.71
C GLY A 141 1.23 6.93 -13.21
N PRO A 142 0.62 8.03 -13.71
CA PRO A 142 1.35 9.19 -14.21
C PRO A 142 2.10 9.94 -13.10
N TRP A 143 3.02 10.83 -13.52
CA TRP A 143 3.88 11.63 -12.63
C TRP A 143 4.68 10.76 -11.64
N SER A 144 5.25 9.67 -12.14
CA SER A 144 6.05 8.72 -11.37
C SER A 144 7.41 8.49 -12.03
N LEU A 145 8.37 7.96 -11.26
CA LEU A 145 9.65 7.56 -11.82
C LEU A 145 9.52 6.39 -12.79
N ASP A 146 8.57 5.48 -12.56
CA ASP A 146 8.28 4.37 -13.48
C ASP A 146 7.74 4.88 -14.83
N ALA A 147 6.93 5.95 -14.82
CA ALA A 147 6.38 6.53 -16.04
C ALA A 147 7.43 7.25 -16.92
N ARG A 148 8.54 7.73 -16.31
CA ARG A 148 9.65 8.38 -17.03
C ARG A 148 10.61 7.39 -17.68
N ARG A 149 10.49 6.09 -17.37
CA ARG A 149 11.38 5.03 -17.86
C ARG A 149 10.79 4.26 -19.05
N LYS A 150 9.56 4.56 -19.42
CA LYS A 150 8.86 4.00 -20.59
C LYS A 150 9.02 4.93 -21.77
#